data_a01a0aab0604dfb6b42fb784cfc1c303
#
_entry.id   a01a0aab0604dfb6b42fb784cfc1c303
#
_cell.length_a   1.000
_cell.length_b   1.000
_cell.length_c   1.000
_cell.angle_alpha   90.00
_cell.angle_beta   90.00
_cell.angle_gamma   90.00
#
_symmetry.space_group_name_H-M   'P 1'
#
loop_
_entity.id
_entity.type
_entity.pdbx_description
1 polymer ?
#
loop_
_entity_poly.entity_id
_entity_poly.type
_entity_poly.pdbx_seq_one_letter_code
_entity_poly.pdbx_strand_id
1 'polypeptide(L)'
;MPLFPFFFFSLRKLQFWSALNLPISLYHWNNFTVSSEPKTTLSPLKSPTETELKIKRIKEKLDQLIPPRPFTHVNTTTSAAHSRVTILNPQDTYCRGDQLDILVEVRDHLGRRKEYGGDFLRARMSSPALKAGASGKVTDFNNGTYLVSFTLFWEGQVSLSLLLIHPSEGVSALWRARNQGYDRVIFKGKFVNGTSQVFTECGLTPISSAELCEYLETRDQEAFYCVRPQHMPCEALTHMTTKNREISYLTVKEKSLFNRSNVGVEMMKHLEHIHVSQCYQRENIKEKCQIGMKVPVPGGYTFEGRWITTFCNQTQFNTIKIKDCLKGKLIYLLGDSTLRQWIYYLPKVVKTLKFFDLHGTGLFKKHLLLDAERHTQIQWKKHSYPFVTMQLYSVIEEGYIPREIDRIPGDKNTAISITLGQHFRLFPIDIFIRRAINVRKAIERLFLRSPATKVILKTENIREMHSNTESFGDFHGYIQYLTMKDIFKDLNVGVIDAWDMTIAYGTNNVHPPDHVIGNQINMFLNYIC
;
A
#
# COMPACT_ATOMS: atom_id res chain seq x y z
N MET A 1 30.13 -57.12 -11.13
CA MET A 1 28.69 -57.10 -10.91
C MET A 1 28.44 -56.99 -9.40
N PRO A 2 27.93 -55.92 -8.90
CA PRO A 2 27.09 -55.96 -7.70
C PRO A 2 25.76 -55.30 -7.96
N LEU A 3 24.74 -55.92 -7.40
CA LEU A 3 23.30 -55.64 -7.39
C LEU A 3 22.99 -54.33 -6.65
N PHE A 4 22.17 -53.49 -7.26
CA PHE A 4 21.53 -52.33 -6.58
C PHE A 4 20.28 -52.79 -5.82
N PRO A 5 20.03 -52.33 -4.58
CA PRO A 5 18.79 -52.62 -3.88
C PRO A 5 17.72 -51.59 -4.30
N PHE A 6 16.56 -52.09 -4.72
CA PHE A 6 15.31 -51.32 -4.87
C PHE A 6 14.81 -50.84 -3.49
N PHE A 7 14.76 -49.52 -3.30
CA PHE A 7 14.06 -48.91 -2.16
C PHE A 7 12.57 -48.83 -2.48
N PHE A 8 11.77 -49.58 -1.76
CA PHE A 8 10.32 -49.42 -1.67
C PHE A 8 10.01 -48.06 -0.99
N PHE A 9 9.55 -47.07 -1.72
CA PHE A 9 8.94 -45.85 -1.18
C PHE A 9 7.51 -46.16 -0.75
N SER A 10 7.25 -46.05 0.56
CA SER A 10 5.98 -46.26 1.22
C SER A 10 4.85 -45.41 0.62
N LEU A 11 3.75 -46.03 0.23
CA LEU A 11 2.49 -45.49 -0.30
C LEU A 11 1.82 -44.39 0.57
N ARG A 12 2.30 -44.14 1.78
CA ARG A 12 1.80 -43.06 2.63
C ARG A 12 2.16 -41.63 2.19
N LYS A 13 3.10 -41.46 1.25
CA LYS A 13 3.43 -40.13 0.68
C LYS A 13 2.49 -39.68 -0.43
N LEU A 14 1.70 -40.57 -1.01
CA LEU A 14 0.77 -40.24 -2.10
C LEU A 14 -0.54 -39.60 -1.64
N GLN A 15 -0.94 -39.78 -0.38
CA GLN A 15 -2.16 -39.11 0.14
C GLN A 15 -2.00 -37.61 0.37
N PHE A 16 -0.77 -37.08 0.46
CA PHE A 16 -0.53 -35.65 0.58
C PHE A 16 -0.78 -34.88 -0.74
N TRP A 17 -0.65 -35.58 -1.87
CA TRP A 17 -0.89 -34.99 -3.18
C TRP A 17 -2.37 -34.85 -3.55
N SER A 18 -3.26 -35.64 -2.94
CA SER A 18 -4.70 -35.54 -3.18
C SER A 18 -5.34 -34.31 -2.50
N ALA A 19 -4.73 -33.77 -1.46
CA ALA A 19 -5.15 -32.50 -0.84
C ALA A 19 -4.66 -31.27 -1.62
N LEU A 20 -3.74 -31.42 -2.56
CA LEU A 20 -3.29 -30.41 -3.53
C LEU A 20 -4.07 -30.46 -4.84
N ASN A 21 -5.22 -31.14 -4.89
CA ASN A 21 -6.21 -30.96 -5.95
C ASN A 21 -6.81 -29.55 -5.88
N LEU A 22 -5.95 -28.55 -5.97
CA LEU A 22 -6.32 -27.32 -6.66
C LEU A 22 -6.59 -27.77 -8.10
N PRO A 23 -7.81 -27.66 -8.60
CA PRO A 23 -8.04 -27.92 -10.01
C PRO A 23 -7.05 -27.02 -10.75
N ILE A 24 -6.16 -27.61 -11.55
CA ILE A 24 -5.52 -26.92 -12.67
C ILE A 24 -6.68 -26.65 -13.63
N SER A 25 -7.56 -25.78 -13.20
CA SER A 25 -8.59 -25.27 -14.03
C SER A 25 -7.87 -24.38 -15.03
N LEU A 26 -7.81 -24.83 -16.24
CA LEU A 26 -7.71 -24.03 -17.45
C LEU A 26 -8.89 -23.04 -17.45
N TYR A 27 -8.93 -22.17 -16.45
CA TYR A 27 -9.86 -21.05 -16.46
C TYR A 27 -9.25 -19.99 -17.36
N HIS A 28 -9.55 -20.14 -18.64
CA HIS A 28 -9.69 -19.04 -19.55
C HIS A 28 -10.49 -17.91 -18.88
N TRP A 29 -10.39 -16.72 -19.40
CA TRP A 29 -11.20 -15.53 -19.15
C TRP A 29 -12.72 -15.74 -19.00
N ASN A 30 -13.20 -16.97 -18.87
CA ASN A 30 -14.62 -17.36 -18.84
C ASN A 30 -15.45 -16.70 -17.73
N ASN A 31 -14.83 -15.89 -16.87
CA ASN A 31 -15.54 -15.11 -15.85
C ASN A 31 -15.66 -13.61 -16.20
N PHE A 32 -15.10 -13.17 -17.32
CA PHE A 32 -15.45 -11.88 -17.90
C PHE A 32 -16.56 -12.10 -18.92
N THR A 33 -17.64 -11.35 -18.84
CA THR A 33 -18.57 -11.26 -19.95
C THR A 33 -17.94 -10.40 -21.03
N VAL A 34 -17.57 -11.02 -22.14
CA VAL A 34 -17.12 -10.30 -23.32
C VAL A 34 -18.36 -9.89 -24.10
N SER A 35 -18.64 -8.58 -24.18
CA SER A 35 -19.70 -8.05 -25.02
C SER A 35 -19.14 -7.68 -26.37
N SER A 36 -19.62 -8.34 -27.43
CA SER A 36 -19.23 -8.08 -28.82
C SER A 36 -20.28 -7.27 -29.61
N GLU A 37 -21.36 -6.83 -28.96
CA GLU A 37 -22.40 -6.06 -29.66
C GLU A 37 -22.15 -4.55 -29.57
N PRO A 38 -22.24 -3.79 -30.67
CA PRO A 38 -22.21 -2.33 -30.65
C PRO A 38 -23.49 -1.81 -29.99
N LYS A 39 -23.38 -1.29 -28.77
CA LYS A 39 -24.49 -0.62 -28.08
C LYS A 39 -24.78 0.73 -28.71
N THR A 40 -25.56 0.75 -29.78
CA THR A 40 -26.24 1.91 -30.32
C THR A 40 -27.65 2.00 -29.74
N THR A 41 -27.76 2.35 -28.46
CA THR A 41 -28.97 2.94 -27.89
C THR A 41 -28.62 3.64 -26.60
N LEU A 42 -28.98 4.92 -26.50
CA LEU A 42 -28.98 5.69 -25.26
C LEU A 42 -29.83 4.96 -24.23
N SER A 43 -29.17 4.19 -23.37
CA SER A 43 -29.82 3.56 -22.22
C SER A 43 -30.34 4.65 -21.28
N PRO A 44 -31.55 4.52 -20.69
CA PRO A 44 -32.01 5.47 -19.69
C PRO A 44 -30.99 5.58 -18.56
N LEU A 45 -30.79 6.78 -18.05
CA LEU A 45 -29.88 7.08 -16.92
C LEU A 45 -30.20 6.11 -15.78
N LYS A 46 -29.39 5.08 -15.63
CA LYS A 46 -29.47 4.18 -14.49
C LYS A 46 -29.17 4.97 -13.23
N SER A 47 -30.03 4.87 -12.22
CA SER A 47 -29.73 5.43 -10.90
C SER A 47 -28.36 4.94 -10.40
N PRO A 48 -27.55 5.81 -9.78
CA PRO A 48 -26.22 5.44 -9.32
C PRO A 48 -26.30 4.28 -8.31
N THR A 49 -25.41 3.32 -8.44
CA THR A 49 -25.32 2.17 -7.53
C THR A 49 -24.84 2.63 -6.14
N GLU A 50 -25.07 1.78 -5.12
CA GLU A 50 -24.57 2.02 -3.77
C GLU A 50 -23.05 2.26 -3.76
N THR A 51 -22.30 1.50 -4.57
CA THR A 51 -20.85 1.65 -4.70
C THR A 51 -20.48 3.02 -5.26
N GLU A 52 -21.17 3.49 -6.29
CA GLU A 52 -20.94 4.81 -6.90
C GLU A 52 -21.26 5.94 -5.91
N LEU A 53 -22.36 5.82 -5.16
CA LEU A 53 -22.69 6.79 -4.10
C LEU A 53 -21.63 6.81 -3.00
N LYS A 54 -21.08 5.65 -2.62
CA LYS A 54 -20.01 5.56 -1.63
C LYS A 54 -18.70 6.16 -2.14
N ILE A 55 -18.34 5.91 -3.40
CA ILE A 55 -17.18 6.54 -4.06
C ILE A 55 -17.33 8.05 -4.05
N LYS A 56 -18.49 8.56 -4.47
CA LYS A 56 -18.80 9.99 -4.48
C LYS A 56 -18.63 10.63 -3.11
N ARG A 57 -19.23 10.04 -2.05
CA ARG A 57 -19.10 10.55 -0.67
C ARG A 57 -17.65 10.59 -0.18
N ILE A 58 -16.85 9.55 -0.47
CA ILE A 58 -15.45 9.52 -0.07
C ILE A 58 -14.68 10.60 -0.82
N LYS A 59 -14.91 10.76 -2.13
CA LYS A 59 -14.27 11.78 -2.93
C LYS A 59 -14.62 13.20 -2.46
N GLU A 60 -15.89 13.48 -2.16
CA GLU A 60 -16.34 14.75 -1.60
C GLU A 60 -15.62 15.09 -0.27
N LYS A 61 -15.44 14.11 0.62
CA LYS A 61 -14.64 14.30 1.85
C LYS A 61 -13.18 14.66 1.54
N LEU A 62 -12.59 14.00 0.56
CA LEU A 62 -11.20 14.29 0.15
C LEU A 62 -11.09 15.67 -0.51
N ASP A 63 -12.06 16.06 -1.33
CA ASP A 63 -12.12 17.40 -1.93
C ASP A 63 -12.26 18.50 -0.86
N GLN A 64 -13.02 18.24 0.22
CA GLN A 64 -13.10 19.13 1.38
C GLN A 64 -11.78 19.21 2.16
N LEU A 65 -11.07 18.09 2.30
CA LEU A 65 -9.76 18.04 2.97
C LEU A 65 -8.67 18.74 2.12
N ILE A 66 -8.84 18.76 0.80
CA ILE A 66 -7.87 19.31 -0.16
C ILE A 66 -8.58 20.36 -1.03
N PRO A 67 -8.93 21.52 -0.45
CA PRO A 67 -9.61 22.55 -1.20
C PRO A 67 -8.70 23.14 -2.30
N PRO A 68 -9.26 23.60 -3.41
CA PRO A 68 -8.49 24.27 -4.45
C PRO A 68 -7.70 25.46 -3.91
N ARG A 69 -6.39 25.50 -4.17
CA ARG A 69 -5.48 26.61 -3.81
C ARG A 69 -4.83 27.12 -5.07
N PRO A 70 -5.22 28.28 -5.58
CA PRO A 70 -4.62 28.82 -6.81
C PRO A 70 -3.15 29.16 -6.55
N PHE A 71 -2.29 28.71 -7.46
CA PHE A 71 -0.87 29.03 -7.44
C PHE A 71 -0.57 30.19 -8.39
N THR A 72 -0.03 31.28 -7.85
CA THR A 72 0.37 32.46 -8.63
C THR A 72 1.88 32.60 -8.72
N HIS A 73 2.57 32.50 -7.58
CA HIS A 73 4.02 32.67 -7.48
C HIS A 73 4.58 31.92 -6.27
N VAL A 74 5.80 31.37 -6.37
CA VAL A 74 6.47 30.63 -5.28
C VAL A 74 6.56 31.46 -4.00
N ASN A 75 6.78 32.77 -4.11
CA ASN A 75 6.90 33.65 -2.94
C ASN A 75 5.64 33.69 -2.04
N THR A 76 4.49 33.32 -2.55
CA THR A 76 3.21 33.29 -1.79
C THR A 76 2.91 31.93 -1.19
N THR A 77 3.74 30.92 -1.47
CA THR A 77 3.59 29.57 -0.91
C THR A 77 4.28 29.44 0.45
N THR A 78 3.93 28.41 1.22
CA THR A 78 4.55 28.14 2.51
C THR A 78 6.07 27.97 2.39
N SER A 79 6.81 28.70 3.21
CA SER A 79 8.26 28.66 3.31
C SER A 79 8.71 28.04 4.62
N ALA A 80 9.46 26.94 4.56
CA ALA A 80 10.05 26.32 5.74
C ALA A 80 10.98 27.28 6.51
N ALA A 81 11.74 28.11 5.80
CA ALA A 81 12.72 29.03 6.40
C ALA A 81 12.07 30.22 7.14
N HIS A 82 10.89 30.68 6.70
CA HIS A 82 10.21 31.83 7.29
C HIS A 82 9.13 31.43 8.31
N SER A 83 8.72 30.17 8.31
CA SER A 83 7.74 29.65 9.27
C SER A 83 8.34 29.58 10.68
N ARG A 84 7.50 29.81 11.69
CA ARG A 84 7.91 29.78 13.10
C ARG A 84 7.52 28.46 13.74
N VAL A 85 8.45 27.90 14.49
CA VAL A 85 8.28 26.65 15.23
C VAL A 85 8.54 26.93 16.69
N THR A 86 7.57 26.61 17.56
CA THR A 86 7.65 26.90 19.00
C THR A 86 7.26 25.67 19.79
N ILE A 87 8.12 25.22 20.70
CA ILE A 87 7.79 24.16 21.66
C ILE A 87 6.79 24.75 22.67
N LEU A 88 5.65 24.08 22.83
CA LEU A 88 4.69 24.40 23.86
C LEU A 88 5.17 23.78 25.18
N ASN A 89 5.13 24.56 26.28
CA ASN A 89 5.58 24.11 27.60
C ASN A 89 7.02 23.55 27.59
N PRO A 90 8.05 24.37 27.18
CA PRO A 90 9.42 23.93 27.17
C PRO A 90 9.90 23.57 28.58
N GLN A 91 10.66 22.48 28.69
CA GLN A 91 11.25 21.96 29.93
C GLN A 91 12.74 21.71 29.71
N ASP A 92 13.56 21.86 30.76
CA ASP A 92 14.98 21.54 30.72
C ASP A 92 15.19 20.03 30.52
N THR A 93 14.30 19.20 31.07
CA THR A 93 14.35 17.75 30.95
C THR A 93 12.93 17.21 30.87
N TYR A 94 12.70 16.36 29.88
CA TYR A 94 11.42 15.65 29.69
C TYR A 94 11.52 14.24 30.23
N CYS A 95 10.38 13.66 30.62
CA CYS A 95 10.30 12.30 31.06
C CYS A 95 9.92 11.37 29.90
N ARG A 96 10.42 10.14 29.92
CA ARG A 96 9.94 9.10 29.01
C ARG A 96 8.45 8.84 29.21
N GLY A 97 7.68 8.96 28.13
CA GLY A 97 6.22 8.86 28.14
C GLY A 97 5.52 10.21 27.98
N ASP A 98 6.23 11.31 28.22
CA ASP A 98 5.67 12.65 28.02
C ASP A 98 5.29 12.90 26.56
N GLN A 99 4.32 13.78 26.39
CA GLN A 99 3.96 14.32 25.09
C GLN A 99 4.67 15.67 24.92
N LEU A 100 5.40 15.80 23.82
CA LEU A 100 6.02 17.04 23.38
C LEU A 100 5.19 17.65 22.26
N ASP A 101 4.62 18.80 22.51
CA ASP A 101 3.79 19.54 21.57
C ASP A 101 4.53 20.74 20.99
N ILE A 102 4.48 20.89 19.68
CA ILE A 102 5.15 21.92 18.92
C ILE A 102 4.13 22.65 18.06
N LEU A 103 3.99 23.95 18.27
CA LEU A 103 3.18 24.82 17.44
C LEU A 103 3.99 25.29 16.23
N VAL A 104 3.40 25.19 15.06
CA VAL A 104 3.99 25.65 13.80
C VAL A 104 3.08 26.70 13.18
N GLU A 105 3.56 27.92 13.07
CA GLU A 105 2.91 29.02 12.35
C GLU A 105 3.56 29.16 10.99
N VAL A 106 2.84 28.76 9.94
CA VAL A 106 3.40 28.80 8.59
C VAL A 106 3.31 30.21 7.99
N ARG A 107 4.40 30.57 7.28
CA ARG A 107 4.56 31.84 6.59
C ARG A 107 5.00 31.60 5.16
N ASP A 108 4.72 32.56 4.30
CA ASP A 108 5.19 32.56 2.91
C ASP A 108 6.68 33.02 2.81
N HIS A 109 7.25 32.97 1.63
CA HIS A 109 8.63 33.39 1.38
C HIS A 109 8.88 34.89 1.59
N LEU A 110 7.83 35.69 1.77
CA LEU A 110 7.90 37.11 2.11
C LEU A 110 7.75 37.35 3.62
N GLY A 111 7.67 36.28 4.42
CA GLY A 111 7.50 36.33 5.87
C GLY A 111 6.06 36.63 6.34
N ARG A 112 5.09 36.70 5.45
CA ARG A 112 3.68 36.94 5.78
C ARG A 112 3.04 35.66 6.29
N ARG A 113 2.22 35.77 7.34
CA ARG A 113 1.49 34.64 7.88
C ARG A 113 0.49 34.08 6.84
N LYS A 114 0.42 32.76 6.73
CA LYS A 114 -0.62 32.09 5.96
C LYS A 114 -1.90 32.02 6.79
N GLU A 115 -3.05 32.20 6.15
CA GLU A 115 -4.36 32.20 6.81
C GLU A 115 -5.14 30.90 6.59
N TYR A 116 -4.51 29.89 5.97
CA TYR A 116 -5.09 28.59 5.68
C TYR A 116 -4.05 27.47 5.81
N GLY A 117 -4.54 26.28 6.04
CA GLY A 117 -3.75 25.05 6.12
C GLY A 117 -3.72 24.28 4.80
N GLY A 118 -3.48 23.00 4.90
CA GLY A 118 -3.44 22.07 3.76
C GLY A 118 -2.02 21.73 3.28
N ASP A 119 -0.98 22.23 3.96
CA ASP A 119 0.40 21.80 3.66
C ASP A 119 0.59 20.32 4.00
N PHE A 120 1.31 19.60 3.18
CA PHE A 120 1.68 18.22 3.47
C PHE A 120 2.98 18.17 4.25
N LEU A 121 2.86 17.94 5.56
CA LEU A 121 3.94 17.89 6.53
C LEU A 121 4.23 16.45 6.95
N ARG A 122 5.51 16.18 7.27
CA ARG A 122 5.93 14.88 7.83
C ARG A 122 6.85 15.08 9.02
N ALA A 123 6.39 14.63 10.19
CA ALA A 123 7.10 14.76 11.45
C ALA A 123 7.76 13.43 11.86
N ARG A 124 8.99 13.51 12.35
CA ARG A 124 9.76 12.36 12.84
C ARG A 124 10.67 12.79 13.98
N MET A 125 10.75 11.96 15.02
CA MET A 125 11.82 12.06 16.02
C MET A 125 12.76 10.86 15.90
N SER A 126 14.04 11.04 16.26
CA SER A 126 15.04 9.99 16.13
C SER A 126 16.22 10.14 17.08
N SER A 127 16.84 9.01 17.42
CA SER A 127 18.14 8.89 18.07
C SER A 127 18.98 7.88 17.29
N PRO A 128 19.83 8.33 16.35
CA PRO A 128 20.62 7.43 15.49
C PRO A 128 21.51 6.47 16.27
N ALA A 129 22.12 6.90 17.36
CA ALA A 129 22.97 6.08 18.23
C ALA A 129 22.20 4.87 18.81
N LEU A 130 20.91 5.03 19.11
CA LEU A 130 20.03 4.00 19.63
C LEU A 130 19.29 3.25 18.53
N LYS A 131 19.49 3.59 17.25
CA LYS A 131 18.69 3.11 16.12
C LYS A 131 17.19 3.24 16.44
N ALA A 132 16.82 4.37 17.06
CA ALA A 132 15.48 4.67 17.51
C ALA A 132 14.82 5.73 16.62
N GLY A 133 13.50 5.62 16.47
CA GLY A 133 12.72 6.61 15.73
C GLY A 133 11.22 6.38 15.88
N ALA A 134 10.46 7.46 15.75
CA ALA A 134 9.00 7.44 15.75
C ALA A 134 8.46 8.55 14.85
N SER A 135 7.26 8.37 14.31
CA SER A 135 6.56 9.45 13.63
C SER A 135 5.95 10.42 14.65
N GLY A 136 5.77 11.69 14.24
CA GLY A 136 4.97 12.66 14.97
C GLY A 136 3.57 12.76 14.37
N LYS A 137 2.58 13.06 15.20
CA LYS A 137 1.22 13.36 14.77
C LYS A 137 1.13 14.83 14.37
N VAL A 138 0.69 15.10 13.15
CA VAL A 138 0.43 16.46 12.66
C VAL A 138 -1.06 16.72 12.65
N THR A 139 -1.49 17.81 13.28
CA THR A 139 -2.88 18.30 13.29
C THR A 139 -2.90 19.67 12.62
N ASP A 140 -3.68 19.81 11.56
CA ASP A 140 -3.88 21.08 10.84
C ASP A 140 -5.13 21.78 11.38
N PHE A 141 -4.98 23.05 11.80
CA PHE A 141 -6.10 23.89 12.28
C PHE A 141 -6.77 24.67 11.14
N ASN A 142 -6.33 24.48 9.89
CA ASN A 142 -6.83 25.15 8.69
C ASN A 142 -6.78 26.70 8.72
N ASN A 143 -5.91 27.27 9.55
CA ASN A 143 -5.74 28.72 9.72
C ASN A 143 -4.26 29.15 9.62
N GLY A 144 -3.41 28.35 8.97
CA GLY A 144 -1.98 28.58 8.87
C GLY A 144 -1.21 28.19 10.14
N THR A 145 -1.83 27.42 11.05
CA THR A 145 -1.15 26.82 12.20
C THR A 145 -1.33 25.32 12.24
N TYR A 146 -0.32 24.63 12.74
CA TYR A 146 -0.29 23.19 12.93
C TYR A 146 0.21 22.85 14.32
N LEU A 147 -0.33 21.77 14.89
CA LEU A 147 0.20 21.16 16.09
C LEU A 147 0.91 19.87 15.71
N VAL A 148 2.18 19.78 16.06
CA VAL A 148 2.98 18.55 15.90
C VAL A 148 3.21 17.96 17.28
N SER A 149 2.70 16.75 17.51
CA SER A 149 2.78 16.05 18.80
C SER A 149 3.68 14.82 18.68
N PHE A 150 4.63 14.71 19.58
CA PHE A 150 5.51 13.55 19.75
C PHE A 150 5.29 12.92 21.11
N THR A 151 5.22 11.59 21.19
CA THR A 151 5.36 10.86 22.45
C THR A 151 6.82 10.44 22.61
N LEU A 152 7.43 10.78 23.73
CA LEU A 152 8.85 10.52 24.00
C LEU A 152 9.05 9.08 24.48
N PHE A 153 9.33 8.16 23.56
CA PHE A 153 9.30 6.72 23.82
C PHE A 153 10.57 6.15 24.46
N TRP A 154 11.70 6.84 24.38
CA TRP A 154 13.00 6.36 24.89
C TRP A 154 13.78 7.47 25.56
N GLU A 155 14.76 7.09 26.35
CA GLU A 155 15.65 7.96 27.11
C GLU A 155 16.84 8.42 26.27
N GLY A 156 17.47 9.53 26.67
CA GLY A 156 18.65 10.09 26.03
C GLY A 156 18.32 11.27 25.12
N GLN A 157 19.22 11.52 24.21
CA GLN A 157 19.13 12.66 23.29
C GLN A 157 18.24 12.32 22.10
N VAL A 158 17.26 13.16 21.82
CA VAL A 158 16.29 13.01 20.73
C VAL A 158 16.37 14.19 19.77
N SER A 159 16.52 13.90 18.49
CA SER A 159 16.47 14.88 17.40
C SER A 159 15.07 14.91 16.82
N LEU A 160 14.53 16.10 16.56
CA LEU A 160 13.23 16.34 15.96
C LEU A 160 13.39 16.79 14.50
N SER A 161 12.50 16.38 13.65
CA SER A 161 12.45 16.78 12.24
C SER A 161 10.99 16.98 11.81
N LEU A 162 10.72 18.10 11.15
CA LEU A 162 9.46 18.38 10.49
C LEU A 162 9.77 18.81 9.05
N LEU A 163 9.39 17.98 8.11
CA LEU A 163 9.57 18.27 6.70
C LEU A 163 8.30 18.88 6.10
N LEU A 164 8.45 20.03 5.48
CA LEU A 164 7.48 20.54 4.51
C LEU A 164 7.66 19.75 3.21
N ILE A 165 6.83 18.71 3.03
CA ILE A 165 6.90 17.88 1.82
C ILE A 165 6.36 18.68 0.63
N HIS A 166 5.18 19.29 0.76
CA HIS A 166 4.58 20.19 -0.23
C HIS A 166 3.78 21.29 0.44
N PRO A 167 3.86 22.54 -0.05
CA PRO A 167 2.94 23.59 0.35
C PRO A 167 1.52 23.27 -0.15
N SER A 168 0.51 23.87 0.46
CA SER A 168 -0.91 23.62 0.16
C SER A 168 -1.28 23.87 -1.30
N GLU A 169 -0.63 24.82 -1.97
CA GLU A 169 -0.77 25.06 -3.39
C GLU A 169 -0.26 23.88 -4.22
N GLY A 170 0.87 23.29 -3.80
CA GLY A 170 1.42 22.08 -4.41
C GLY A 170 0.53 20.86 -4.18
N VAL A 171 -0.01 20.71 -2.98
CA VAL A 171 -0.98 19.67 -2.62
C VAL A 171 -2.22 19.76 -3.52
N SER A 172 -2.79 20.95 -3.67
CA SER A 172 -3.94 21.21 -4.53
C SER A 172 -3.65 20.92 -6.02
N ALA A 173 -2.48 21.33 -6.52
CA ALA A 173 -2.05 21.06 -7.90
C ALA A 173 -1.88 19.55 -8.16
N LEU A 174 -1.26 18.81 -7.22
CA LEU A 174 -1.10 17.35 -7.33
C LEU A 174 -2.45 16.63 -7.30
N TRP A 175 -3.36 17.07 -6.43
CA TRP A 175 -4.70 16.50 -6.34
C TRP A 175 -5.49 16.66 -7.65
N ARG A 176 -5.51 17.85 -8.20
CA ARG A 176 -6.13 18.13 -9.50
C ARG A 176 -5.48 17.30 -10.62
N ALA A 177 -4.15 17.34 -10.71
CA ALA A 177 -3.39 16.63 -11.73
C ALA A 177 -3.61 15.11 -11.69
N ARG A 178 -3.68 14.52 -10.49
CA ARG A 178 -3.99 13.09 -10.31
C ARG A 178 -5.36 12.73 -10.87
N ASN A 179 -6.38 13.51 -10.53
CA ASN A 179 -7.77 13.19 -10.88
C ASN A 179 -8.11 13.43 -12.35
N GLN A 180 -7.21 14.06 -13.11
CA GLN A 180 -7.29 14.21 -14.57
C GLN A 180 -6.55 13.08 -15.33
N GLY A 181 -5.72 12.30 -14.67
CA GLY A 181 -4.72 11.42 -15.27
C GLY A 181 -5.19 10.00 -15.62
N TYR A 182 -6.37 9.82 -16.27
CA TYR A 182 -6.82 8.49 -16.72
C TYR A 182 -5.95 7.91 -17.84
N ASP A 183 -5.27 8.71 -18.61
CA ASP A 183 -4.49 8.33 -19.80
C ASP A 183 -2.97 8.42 -19.62
N ARG A 184 -2.49 8.59 -18.38
CA ARG A 184 -1.04 8.63 -18.08
C ARG A 184 -0.31 7.34 -18.44
N VAL A 185 -1.02 6.23 -18.46
CA VAL A 185 -0.47 4.91 -18.75
C VAL A 185 -1.26 4.26 -19.88
N ILE A 186 -0.56 3.93 -20.95
CA ILE A 186 -1.09 3.07 -22.00
C ILE A 186 -0.77 1.63 -21.63
N PHE A 187 -1.77 0.78 -21.62
CA PHE A 187 -1.60 -0.65 -21.57
C PHE A 187 -1.49 -1.18 -23.00
N LYS A 188 -0.61 -2.15 -23.22
CA LYS A 188 -0.51 -2.88 -24.48
C LYS A 188 -0.85 -4.33 -24.25
N GLY A 189 -1.94 -4.79 -24.86
CA GLY A 189 -2.38 -6.17 -24.85
C GLY A 189 -1.78 -6.94 -26.01
N LYS A 190 -1.22 -8.12 -25.74
CA LYS A 190 -0.74 -9.09 -26.74
C LYS A 190 -1.82 -10.14 -26.93
N PHE A 191 -2.38 -10.19 -28.13
CA PHE A 191 -3.34 -11.19 -28.57
C PHE A 191 -2.61 -12.27 -29.37
N VAL A 192 -2.92 -13.53 -29.09
CA VAL A 192 -2.31 -14.69 -29.76
C VAL A 192 -3.38 -15.68 -30.18
N ASN A 193 -3.42 -15.99 -31.48
CA ASN A 193 -4.30 -17.01 -32.03
C ASN A 193 -3.50 -17.89 -33.02
N GLY A 194 -3.20 -19.11 -32.60
CA GLY A 194 -2.30 -20.00 -33.33
C GLY A 194 -0.89 -19.38 -33.47
N THR A 195 -0.44 -19.19 -34.69
CA THR A 195 0.86 -18.54 -35.01
C THR A 195 0.78 -17.02 -35.10
N SER A 196 -0.41 -16.46 -35.19
CA SER A 196 -0.63 -15.03 -35.34
C SER A 196 -0.58 -14.33 -33.99
N GLN A 197 0.13 -13.18 -33.93
CA GLN A 197 0.19 -12.33 -32.75
C GLN A 197 0.05 -10.86 -33.11
N VAL A 198 -0.76 -10.14 -32.35
CA VAL A 198 -0.99 -8.70 -32.53
C VAL A 198 -0.93 -7.99 -31.19
N PHE A 199 -0.42 -6.76 -31.18
CA PHE A 199 -0.45 -5.88 -30.04
C PHE A 199 -1.44 -4.75 -30.30
N THR A 200 -2.36 -4.51 -29.35
CA THR A 200 -3.29 -3.37 -29.42
C THR A 200 -3.19 -2.51 -28.15
N GLU A 201 -3.66 -1.27 -28.27
CA GLU A 201 -3.77 -0.38 -27.11
C GLU A 201 -4.93 -0.79 -26.23
N CYS A 202 -4.70 -0.74 -24.91
CA CYS A 202 -5.68 -1.01 -23.89
C CYS A 202 -5.70 0.13 -22.85
N GLY A 203 -6.76 0.19 -22.05
CA GLY A 203 -6.90 1.22 -21.01
C GLY A 203 -8.04 0.97 -20.04
N LEU A 204 -8.15 1.86 -19.05
CA LEU A 204 -9.18 1.84 -18.01
C LEU A 204 -10.46 2.57 -18.43
N THR A 205 -10.42 3.28 -19.54
CA THR A 205 -11.55 3.99 -20.15
C THR A 205 -11.72 3.55 -21.60
N PRO A 206 -12.95 3.54 -22.13
CA PRO A 206 -13.15 3.22 -23.53
C PRO A 206 -12.41 4.20 -24.46
N ILE A 207 -11.83 3.67 -25.53
CA ILE A 207 -11.21 4.45 -26.59
C ILE A 207 -12.30 4.78 -27.60
N SER A 208 -12.64 6.06 -27.75
CA SER A 208 -13.88 6.54 -28.37
C SER A 208 -14.04 6.28 -29.89
N SER A 209 -12.98 5.87 -30.59
CA SER A 209 -12.98 5.74 -32.06
C SER A 209 -12.76 4.31 -32.57
N ALA A 210 -12.74 3.31 -31.70
CA ALA A 210 -12.38 1.96 -32.08
C ALA A 210 -13.42 0.92 -31.59
N GLU A 211 -13.54 -0.20 -32.32
CA GLU A 211 -14.20 -1.39 -31.80
C GLU A 211 -13.38 -1.96 -30.65
N LEU A 212 -14.03 -2.28 -29.53
CA LEU A 212 -13.36 -2.63 -28.28
C LEU A 212 -13.65 -4.07 -27.85
N CYS A 213 -12.63 -4.69 -27.26
CA CYS A 213 -12.80 -5.81 -26.35
C CYS A 213 -13.02 -5.24 -24.94
N GLU A 214 -14.16 -5.54 -24.33
CA GLU A 214 -14.50 -5.13 -22.97
C GLU A 214 -14.35 -6.32 -22.03
N TYR A 215 -13.51 -6.16 -21.02
CA TYR A 215 -13.28 -7.14 -19.95
C TYR A 215 -13.92 -6.61 -18.67
N LEU A 216 -15.10 -7.09 -18.33
CA LEU A 216 -15.95 -6.55 -17.29
C LEU A 216 -16.06 -7.48 -16.09
N GLU A 217 -15.71 -6.98 -14.91
CA GLU A 217 -16.11 -7.55 -13.62
C GLU A 217 -17.50 -7.01 -13.26
N THR A 218 -18.52 -7.67 -13.78
CA THR A 218 -19.92 -7.20 -13.70
C THR A 218 -20.39 -6.93 -12.28
N ARG A 219 -20.08 -7.82 -11.34
CA ARG A 219 -20.45 -7.67 -9.93
C ARG A 219 -19.79 -6.44 -9.28
N ASP A 220 -18.54 -6.21 -9.59
CA ASP A 220 -17.70 -5.22 -8.93
C ASP A 220 -17.63 -3.91 -9.72
N GLN A 221 -18.24 -3.88 -10.92
CA GLN A 221 -18.32 -2.71 -11.81
C GLN A 221 -16.93 -2.13 -12.16
N GLU A 222 -15.97 -3.03 -12.37
CA GLU A 222 -14.65 -2.67 -12.86
C GLU A 222 -14.48 -3.23 -14.27
N ALA A 223 -14.04 -2.37 -15.19
CA ALA A 223 -13.85 -2.72 -16.59
C ALA A 223 -12.43 -2.39 -17.06
N PHE A 224 -12.00 -3.13 -18.08
CA PHE A 224 -10.77 -2.90 -18.80
C PHE A 224 -11.04 -3.08 -20.29
N TYR A 225 -10.50 -2.22 -21.12
CA TYR A 225 -10.81 -2.13 -22.53
C TYR A 225 -9.54 -2.31 -23.36
N CYS A 226 -9.63 -3.06 -24.46
CA CYS A 226 -8.59 -3.10 -25.48
C CYS A 226 -9.16 -2.80 -26.85
N VAL A 227 -8.43 -2.13 -27.69
CA VAL A 227 -8.79 -2.03 -29.12
C VAL A 227 -8.83 -3.43 -29.68
N ARG A 228 -9.96 -3.78 -30.32
CA ARG A 228 -10.16 -5.12 -30.89
C ARG A 228 -9.21 -5.34 -32.05
N PRO A 229 -8.37 -6.39 -32.00
CA PRO A 229 -7.51 -6.70 -33.12
C PRO A 229 -8.35 -7.26 -34.29
N GLN A 230 -7.96 -6.90 -35.53
CA GLN A 230 -8.61 -7.45 -36.70
C GLN A 230 -8.43 -8.98 -36.77
N HIS A 231 -9.49 -9.70 -37.09
CA HIS A 231 -9.51 -11.16 -37.27
C HIS A 231 -9.10 -11.98 -36.05
N MET A 232 -9.15 -11.41 -34.84
CA MET A 232 -8.89 -12.14 -33.59
C MET A 232 -10.02 -11.95 -32.57
N PRO A 233 -10.40 -13.00 -31.83
CA PRO A 233 -11.37 -12.89 -30.77
C PRO A 233 -10.77 -12.18 -29.55
N CYS A 234 -11.63 -11.57 -28.72
CA CYS A 234 -11.18 -10.86 -27.51
C CYS A 234 -10.53 -11.79 -26.47
N GLU A 235 -10.90 -13.06 -26.46
CA GLU A 235 -10.35 -14.10 -25.60
C GLU A 235 -8.88 -14.47 -25.93
N ALA A 236 -8.40 -14.04 -27.10
CA ALA A 236 -7.02 -14.25 -27.53
C ALA A 236 -5.99 -13.36 -26.77
N LEU A 237 -6.42 -12.48 -25.88
CA LEU A 237 -5.53 -11.69 -25.02
C LEU A 237 -4.76 -12.61 -24.07
N THR A 238 -3.44 -12.66 -24.19
CA THR A 238 -2.58 -13.57 -23.42
C THR A 238 -1.62 -12.85 -22.49
N HIS A 239 -1.12 -11.67 -22.88
CA HIS A 239 -0.14 -10.92 -22.11
C HIS A 239 -0.42 -9.42 -22.17
N MET A 240 0.11 -8.70 -21.18
CA MET A 240 0.06 -7.24 -21.14
C MET A 240 1.40 -6.65 -20.72
N THR A 241 1.64 -5.41 -21.15
CA THR A 241 2.70 -4.53 -20.65
C THR A 241 2.17 -3.10 -20.57
N THR A 242 2.91 -2.18 -19.96
CA THR A 242 2.52 -0.77 -19.89
C THR A 242 3.59 0.14 -20.47
N LYS A 243 3.14 1.28 -20.99
CA LYS A 243 4.00 2.38 -21.39
C LYS A 243 3.49 3.65 -20.72
N ASN A 244 4.33 4.31 -19.95
CA ASN A 244 4.00 5.61 -19.41
C ASN A 244 3.98 6.64 -20.55
N ARG A 245 2.94 7.48 -20.59
CA ARG A 245 2.95 8.69 -21.41
C ARG A 245 3.69 9.78 -20.65
N GLU A 246 4.47 10.56 -21.35
CA GLU A 246 5.15 11.75 -20.80
C GLU A 246 4.17 12.94 -20.78
N ILE A 247 3.01 12.73 -20.13
CA ILE A 247 1.98 13.75 -19.97
C ILE A 247 2.05 14.28 -18.54
N SER A 248 2.09 15.60 -18.43
CA SER A 248 1.96 16.32 -17.16
C SER A 248 0.68 17.14 -17.18
N TYR A 249 -0.12 17.03 -16.13
CA TYR A 249 -1.32 17.85 -15.88
C TYR A 249 -1.01 19.07 -15.01
N LEU A 250 0.27 19.26 -14.66
CA LEU A 250 0.75 20.47 -14.01
C LEU A 250 1.06 21.54 -15.07
N THR A 251 0.68 22.77 -14.79
CA THR A 251 1.13 23.92 -15.60
C THR A 251 2.64 24.10 -15.47
N VAL A 252 3.24 24.84 -16.42
CA VAL A 252 4.68 25.15 -16.38
C VAL A 252 5.07 25.84 -15.07
N LYS A 253 4.20 26.75 -14.58
CA LYS A 253 4.43 27.44 -13.29
C LYS A 253 4.35 26.47 -12.10
N GLU A 254 3.35 25.60 -12.05
CA GLU A 254 3.17 24.64 -10.95
C GLU A 254 4.34 23.64 -10.83
N LYS A 255 4.99 23.28 -11.93
CA LYS A 255 6.18 22.42 -11.91
C LYS A 255 7.30 22.97 -11.03
N SER A 256 7.40 24.30 -10.88
CA SER A 256 8.40 24.91 -9.99
C SER A 256 8.21 24.57 -8.50
N LEU A 257 6.98 24.25 -8.08
CA LEU A 257 6.68 23.81 -6.71
C LEU A 257 7.35 22.48 -6.35
N PHE A 258 7.68 21.68 -7.34
CA PHE A 258 8.22 20.32 -7.19
C PHE A 258 9.71 20.24 -7.51
N ASN A 259 10.39 21.37 -7.67
CA ASN A 259 11.84 21.42 -7.73
C ASN A 259 12.43 20.85 -6.42
N ARG A 260 13.57 20.18 -6.52
CA ARG A 260 14.21 19.51 -5.38
C ARG A 260 14.42 20.42 -4.16
N SER A 261 14.65 21.71 -4.36
CA SER A 261 14.80 22.70 -3.30
C SER A 261 13.52 23.01 -2.53
N ASN A 262 12.35 22.63 -3.08
CA ASN A 262 11.03 22.96 -2.53
C ASN A 262 10.29 21.75 -1.97
N VAL A 263 10.88 20.55 -2.07
CA VAL A 263 10.27 19.28 -1.64
C VAL A 263 11.03 18.73 -0.44
N GLY A 264 10.32 18.47 0.65
CA GLY A 264 10.87 17.85 1.85
C GLY A 264 11.88 18.78 2.57
N VAL A 265 11.54 20.05 2.68
CA VAL A 265 12.40 21.06 3.31
C VAL A 265 12.22 21.02 4.83
N GLU A 266 13.35 20.93 5.58
CA GLU A 266 13.33 20.90 7.04
C GLU A 266 12.93 22.24 7.66
N MET A 267 11.94 22.19 8.56
CA MET A 267 11.39 23.36 9.26
C MET A 267 11.98 23.57 10.65
N MET A 268 12.57 22.52 11.25
CA MET A 268 13.08 22.53 12.65
C MET A 268 14.60 22.63 12.75
N LYS A 269 15.27 23.21 11.76
CA LYS A 269 16.75 23.30 11.71
C LYS A 269 17.40 23.94 12.95
N HIS A 270 16.68 24.78 13.66
CA HIS A 270 17.18 25.57 14.79
C HIS A 270 16.73 25.02 16.15
N LEU A 271 15.95 23.90 16.17
CA LEU A 271 15.60 23.26 17.44
C LEU A 271 16.79 22.45 17.95
N GLU A 272 17.16 22.72 19.19
CA GLU A 272 18.14 21.93 19.92
C GLU A 272 17.63 20.51 20.17
N HIS A 273 18.55 19.60 20.47
CA HIS A 273 18.17 18.25 20.86
C HIS A 273 17.40 18.27 22.18
N ILE A 274 16.37 17.47 22.26
CA ILE A 274 15.58 17.26 23.48
C ILE A 274 16.26 16.19 24.32
N HIS A 275 16.42 16.46 25.63
CA HIS A 275 16.90 15.46 26.58
C HIS A 275 15.74 14.78 27.29
N VAL A 276 15.72 13.46 27.27
CA VAL A 276 14.67 12.63 27.87
C VAL A 276 15.26 11.75 28.95
N SER A 277 14.69 11.82 30.16
CA SER A 277 15.08 11.03 31.34
C SER A 277 13.99 10.01 31.71
N GLN A 278 14.39 9.03 32.51
CA GLN A 278 13.45 8.07 33.10
C GLN A 278 12.91 8.64 34.43
N CYS A 279 11.68 9.18 34.40
CA CYS A 279 11.04 9.70 35.63
C CYS A 279 10.00 8.72 36.19
N TYR A 280 9.40 7.89 35.33
CA TYR A 280 8.31 6.98 35.70
C TYR A 280 8.60 5.55 35.25
N GLN A 281 8.10 4.58 36.02
CA GLN A 281 8.08 3.19 35.56
C GLN A 281 7.01 3.04 34.48
N ARG A 282 7.39 2.43 33.34
CA ARG A 282 6.43 2.15 32.26
C ARG A 282 5.48 1.03 32.68
N GLU A 283 4.19 1.29 32.64
CA GLU A 283 3.22 0.20 32.68
C GLU A 283 3.36 -0.68 31.45
N ASN A 284 3.53 -1.99 31.66
CA ASN A 284 3.60 -2.94 30.57
C ASN A 284 2.21 -3.17 29.97
N ILE A 285 2.09 -3.04 28.65
CA ILE A 285 0.88 -3.43 27.94
C ILE A 285 0.73 -4.95 28.09
N LYS A 286 -0.36 -5.40 28.71
CA LYS A 286 -0.61 -6.81 29.02
C LYS A 286 -1.27 -7.55 27.86
N GLU A 287 -2.13 -6.87 27.11
CA GLU A 287 -2.93 -7.48 26.05
C GLU A 287 -2.08 -7.80 24.82
N LYS A 288 -2.12 -9.04 24.37
CA LYS A 288 -1.42 -9.49 23.15
C LYS A 288 -2.03 -8.83 21.90
N CYS A 289 -1.22 -8.68 20.87
CA CYS A 289 -1.72 -8.17 19.59
C CYS A 289 -2.78 -9.12 18.99
N GLN A 290 -3.94 -8.56 18.64
CA GLN A 290 -5.08 -9.30 18.11
C GLN A 290 -5.67 -8.59 16.87
N ILE A 291 -6.34 -9.38 16.03
CA ILE A 291 -7.14 -8.88 14.93
C ILE A 291 -8.24 -7.95 15.49
N GLY A 292 -8.55 -6.87 14.78
CA GLY A 292 -9.57 -5.89 15.17
C GLY A 292 -9.09 -4.80 16.12
N MET A 293 -7.89 -4.88 16.67
CA MET A 293 -7.34 -3.80 17.50
C MET A 293 -7.15 -2.52 16.69
N LYS A 294 -7.55 -1.38 17.28
CA LYS A 294 -7.32 -0.07 16.68
C LYS A 294 -5.85 0.33 16.80
N VAL A 295 -5.24 0.68 15.69
CA VAL A 295 -3.86 1.19 15.64
C VAL A 295 -3.90 2.73 15.82
N PRO A 296 -3.30 3.27 16.90
CA PRO A 296 -3.20 4.72 17.11
C PRO A 296 -2.21 5.37 16.13
N VAL A 297 -2.02 6.68 16.24
CA VAL A 297 -0.96 7.42 15.55
C VAL A 297 -0.17 8.21 16.59
N PRO A 298 1.12 7.85 16.78
CA PRO A 298 1.85 6.75 16.17
C PRO A 298 1.43 5.37 16.70
N GLY A 299 1.46 4.35 15.84
CA GLY A 299 1.15 2.97 16.18
C GLY A 299 2.28 2.25 16.92
N GLY A 300 3.49 2.84 16.88
CA GLY A 300 4.67 2.33 17.52
C GLY A 300 5.91 3.19 17.29
N TYR A 301 7.04 2.63 17.63
CA TYR A 301 8.35 3.25 17.45
C TYR A 301 9.41 2.19 17.19
N THR A 302 10.52 2.56 16.57
CA THR A 302 11.71 1.69 16.49
C THR A 302 12.66 2.01 17.63
N PHE A 303 13.22 0.95 18.23
CA PHE A 303 14.26 1.04 19.24
C PHE A 303 15.22 -0.14 19.09
N GLU A 304 16.52 0.11 19.05
CA GLU A 304 17.54 -0.88 18.70
C GLU A 304 17.25 -1.63 17.39
N GLY A 305 16.64 -0.94 16.44
CA GLY A 305 16.25 -1.49 15.14
C GLY A 305 15.03 -2.42 15.17
N ARG A 306 14.35 -2.57 16.32
CA ARG A 306 13.12 -3.37 16.47
C ARG A 306 11.91 -2.47 16.53
N TRP A 307 10.83 -2.87 15.88
CA TRP A 307 9.54 -2.21 16.03
C TRP A 307 8.87 -2.59 17.35
N ILE A 308 8.40 -1.60 18.08
CA ILE A 308 7.68 -1.76 19.36
C ILE A 308 6.34 -1.06 19.21
N THR A 309 5.25 -1.79 19.42
CA THR A 309 3.88 -1.25 19.34
C THR A 309 3.50 -0.49 20.60
N THR A 310 2.62 0.51 20.45
CA THR A 310 2.08 1.31 21.57
C THR A 310 0.72 0.81 22.07
N PHE A 311 0.08 -0.15 21.39
CA PHE A 311 -1.30 -0.56 21.64
C PHE A 311 -1.45 -2.04 22.01
N CYS A 312 -0.42 -2.86 21.84
CA CYS A 312 -0.47 -4.29 22.20
C CYS A 312 0.89 -4.83 22.61
N ASN A 313 0.89 -5.92 23.39
CA ASN A 313 2.09 -6.63 23.79
C ASN A 313 2.55 -7.55 22.64
N GLN A 314 3.66 -7.20 22.04
CA GLN A 314 4.22 -7.80 20.84
C GLN A 314 5.26 -8.87 21.19
N THR A 315 5.12 -10.07 20.64
CA THR A 315 6.14 -11.12 20.68
C THR A 315 7.22 -10.82 19.63
N GLN A 316 8.49 -10.92 20.01
CA GLN A 316 9.60 -10.94 19.07
C GLN A 316 9.86 -12.38 18.63
N PHE A 317 9.67 -12.66 17.34
CA PHE A 317 9.83 -13.99 16.78
C PHE A 317 11.27 -14.21 16.32
N ASN A 318 11.95 -15.19 16.92
CA ASN A 318 13.17 -15.76 16.37
C ASN A 318 12.83 -16.84 15.33
N THR A 319 13.84 -17.38 14.64
CA THR A 319 13.66 -18.40 13.59
C THR A 319 12.87 -19.62 14.06
N ILE A 320 13.06 -20.08 15.31
CA ILE A 320 12.36 -21.24 15.86
C ILE A 320 10.87 -20.91 16.04
N LYS A 321 10.56 -19.80 16.70
CA LYS A 321 9.19 -19.35 16.92
C LYS A 321 8.47 -19.06 15.59
N ILE A 322 9.18 -18.55 14.57
CA ILE A 322 8.59 -18.36 13.22
C ILE A 322 8.19 -19.71 12.62
N LYS A 323 9.05 -20.72 12.69
CA LYS A 323 8.76 -22.07 12.19
C LYS A 323 7.56 -22.70 12.89
N ASP A 324 7.47 -22.55 14.20
CA ASP A 324 6.37 -23.10 15.00
C ASP A 324 5.06 -22.37 14.69
N CYS A 325 5.10 -21.05 14.57
CA CYS A 325 3.97 -20.21 14.20
C CYS A 325 3.41 -20.57 12.81
N LEU A 326 4.28 -20.80 11.83
CA LEU A 326 3.90 -21.10 10.46
C LEU A 326 3.41 -22.53 10.24
N LYS A 327 3.62 -23.44 11.20
CA LYS A 327 3.22 -24.84 11.08
C LYS A 327 1.73 -24.98 10.79
N GLY A 328 1.39 -25.71 9.73
CA GLY A 328 0.02 -25.98 9.29
C GLY A 328 -0.70 -24.77 8.69
N LYS A 329 -0.01 -23.66 8.45
CA LYS A 329 -0.64 -22.43 7.96
C LYS A 329 -0.67 -22.32 6.45
N LEU A 330 -1.76 -21.75 5.97
CA LEU A 330 -2.01 -21.40 4.59
C LEU A 330 -2.06 -19.86 4.49
N ILE A 331 -1.04 -19.25 3.87
CA ILE A 331 -0.86 -17.80 3.86
C ILE A 331 -0.94 -17.28 2.43
N TYR A 332 -1.81 -16.30 2.21
CA TYR A 332 -1.98 -15.59 0.95
C TYR A 332 -1.47 -14.15 1.08
N LEU A 333 -0.52 -13.77 0.25
CA LEU A 333 0.02 -12.42 0.14
C LEU A 333 -0.51 -11.82 -1.17
N LEU A 334 -1.54 -10.97 -1.09
CA LEU A 334 -2.22 -10.41 -2.25
C LEU A 334 -1.87 -8.93 -2.39
N GLY A 335 -1.14 -8.56 -3.45
CA GLY A 335 -0.76 -7.16 -3.60
C GLY A 335 0.40 -6.88 -4.54
N ASP A 336 1.12 -5.80 -4.26
CA ASP A 336 2.21 -5.29 -5.07
C ASP A 336 3.60 -5.85 -4.69
N SER A 337 4.65 -5.26 -5.24
CA SER A 337 6.04 -5.64 -4.98
C SER A 337 6.47 -5.52 -3.52
N THR A 338 5.81 -4.70 -2.72
CA THR A 338 6.16 -4.51 -1.30
C THR A 338 5.77 -5.73 -0.46
N LEU A 339 4.71 -6.46 -0.84
CA LEU A 339 4.42 -7.79 -0.29
C LEU A 339 5.27 -8.90 -0.92
N ARG A 340 5.67 -8.75 -2.20
CA ARG A 340 6.61 -9.69 -2.80
C ARG A 340 7.94 -9.71 -2.06
N GLN A 341 8.39 -8.60 -1.47
CA GLN A 341 9.56 -8.58 -0.60
C GLN A 341 9.45 -9.59 0.55
N TRP A 342 8.24 -9.80 1.11
CA TRP A 342 8.02 -10.74 2.20
C TRP A 342 8.30 -12.19 1.78
N ILE A 343 7.82 -12.58 0.58
CA ILE A 343 8.03 -13.95 0.10
C ILE A 343 9.49 -14.22 -0.27
N TYR A 344 10.27 -13.18 -0.57
CA TYR A 344 11.72 -13.30 -0.75
C TYR A 344 12.50 -13.27 0.58
N TYR A 345 11.97 -12.57 1.58
CA TYR A 345 12.61 -12.48 2.90
C TYR A 345 12.45 -13.78 3.71
N LEU A 346 11.27 -14.37 3.72
CA LEU A 346 10.96 -15.53 4.55
C LEU A 346 11.92 -16.71 4.37
N PRO A 347 12.35 -17.13 3.17
CA PRO A 347 13.34 -18.20 3.00
C PRO A 347 14.76 -17.83 3.49
N LYS A 348 15.06 -16.53 3.64
CA LYS A 348 16.33 -16.09 4.22
C LYS A 348 16.41 -16.44 5.70
N VAL A 349 15.28 -16.35 6.43
CA VAL A 349 15.19 -16.62 7.88
C VAL A 349 14.69 -18.03 8.20
N VAL A 350 13.86 -18.62 7.34
CA VAL A 350 13.31 -19.98 7.51
C VAL A 350 13.80 -20.86 6.36
N LYS A 351 14.94 -21.49 6.52
CA LYS A 351 15.63 -22.26 5.47
C LYS A 351 14.87 -23.50 4.96
N THR A 352 13.86 -23.95 5.71
CA THR A 352 13.00 -25.08 5.32
C THR A 352 11.93 -24.67 4.29
N LEU A 353 11.59 -23.39 4.21
CA LEU A 353 10.71 -22.86 3.16
C LEU A 353 11.45 -22.87 1.82
N LYS A 354 10.91 -23.56 0.83
CA LYS A 354 11.47 -23.67 -0.51
C LYS A 354 10.51 -23.12 -1.55
N PHE A 355 11.06 -22.45 -2.56
CA PHE A 355 10.27 -22.04 -3.72
C PHE A 355 9.85 -23.27 -4.51
N PHE A 356 8.57 -23.28 -4.87
CA PHE A 356 8.01 -24.24 -5.80
C PHE A 356 7.73 -23.55 -7.14
N ASP A 357 8.28 -24.11 -8.23
CA ASP A 357 8.05 -23.57 -9.56
C ASP A 357 6.67 -23.99 -10.08
N LEU A 358 5.83 -23.00 -10.38
CA LEU A 358 4.49 -23.19 -10.95
C LEU A 358 4.46 -22.94 -12.47
N HIS A 359 5.60 -23.09 -13.14
CA HIS A 359 5.75 -22.89 -14.59
C HIS A 359 5.44 -21.46 -15.08
N GLY A 360 5.46 -20.46 -14.21
CA GLY A 360 5.36 -19.06 -14.59
C GLY A 360 6.70 -18.44 -14.96
N THR A 361 6.70 -17.32 -15.65
CA THR A 361 7.89 -16.57 -16.05
C THR A 361 7.91 -15.15 -15.48
N GLY A 362 9.11 -14.64 -15.21
CA GLY A 362 9.32 -13.26 -14.77
C GLY A 362 8.92 -12.97 -13.33
N LEU A 363 9.05 -11.71 -12.95
CA LEU A 363 8.81 -11.21 -11.58
C LEU A 363 7.33 -11.19 -11.18
N PHE A 364 6.42 -11.25 -12.14
CA PHE A 364 4.98 -11.16 -11.91
C PHE A 364 4.28 -12.52 -11.85
N LYS A 365 5.03 -13.61 -12.01
CA LYS A 365 4.50 -14.94 -11.81
C LYS A 365 4.00 -15.13 -10.36
N LYS A 366 3.10 -16.06 -10.17
CA LYS A 366 2.71 -16.51 -8.85
C LYS A 366 3.94 -17.11 -8.14
N HIS A 367 4.26 -16.61 -6.95
CA HIS A 367 5.31 -17.19 -6.11
C HIS A 367 4.69 -18.08 -5.04
N LEU A 368 5.24 -19.28 -4.87
CA LEU A 368 4.81 -20.24 -3.88
C LEU A 368 6.00 -20.73 -3.06
N LEU A 369 5.90 -20.64 -1.74
CA LEU A 369 6.81 -21.26 -0.79
C LEU A 369 6.11 -22.44 -0.11
N LEU A 370 6.84 -23.54 0.04
CA LEU A 370 6.38 -24.74 0.71
C LEU A 370 7.39 -25.19 1.78
N ASP A 371 6.89 -25.60 2.94
CA ASP A 371 7.56 -26.44 3.92
C ASP A 371 6.71 -27.70 4.10
N ALA A 372 7.10 -28.78 3.41
CA ALA A 372 6.33 -30.01 3.36
C ALA A 372 6.27 -30.73 4.74
N GLU A 373 7.34 -30.64 5.54
CA GLU A 373 7.39 -31.27 6.87
C GLU A 373 6.44 -30.59 7.86
N ARG A 374 6.25 -29.27 7.71
CA ARG A 374 5.41 -28.46 8.60
C ARG A 374 4.05 -28.14 8.01
N HIS A 375 3.75 -28.64 6.83
CA HIS A 375 2.49 -28.36 6.11
C HIS A 375 2.22 -26.86 5.97
N THR A 376 3.27 -26.08 5.71
CA THR A 376 3.18 -24.62 5.52
C THR A 376 3.17 -24.28 4.04
N GLN A 377 2.22 -23.45 3.64
CA GLN A 377 2.16 -22.91 2.30
C GLN A 377 2.02 -21.39 2.36
N ILE A 378 2.88 -20.68 1.63
CA ILE A 378 2.83 -19.22 1.49
C ILE A 378 2.83 -18.88 0.02
N GLN A 379 1.81 -18.15 -0.42
CA GLN A 379 1.63 -17.78 -1.81
C GLN A 379 1.60 -16.26 -1.95
N TRP A 380 2.38 -15.71 -2.88
CA TRP A 380 2.21 -14.33 -3.33
C TRP A 380 1.57 -14.30 -4.71
N LYS A 381 0.61 -13.39 -4.88
CA LYS A 381 -0.02 -13.09 -6.16
C LYS A 381 -0.14 -11.57 -6.35
N LYS A 382 0.29 -11.09 -7.53
CA LYS A 382 0.19 -9.68 -7.89
C LYS A 382 -1.29 -9.29 -8.03
N HIS A 383 -1.62 -8.06 -7.58
CA HIS A 383 -2.94 -7.48 -7.87
C HIS A 383 -3.10 -7.23 -9.39
N SER A 384 -4.34 -7.21 -9.85
CA SER A 384 -4.72 -6.92 -11.23
C SER A 384 -4.49 -5.44 -11.59
N TYR A 385 -4.82 -5.07 -12.82
CA TYR A 385 -4.79 -3.67 -13.25
C TYR A 385 -5.57 -2.76 -12.26
N PRO A 386 -5.24 -1.45 -12.14
CA PRO A 386 -4.15 -0.79 -12.84
C PRO A 386 -2.79 -1.12 -12.21
N PHE A 387 -1.77 -1.18 -13.03
CA PHE A 387 -0.40 -1.39 -12.58
C PHE A 387 0.57 -0.70 -13.56
N VAL A 388 1.84 -0.60 -13.18
CA VAL A 388 2.91 -0.06 -14.00
C VAL A 388 4.01 -1.10 -14.13
N THR A 389 4.30 -1.53 -15.36
CA THR A 389 5.41 -2.42 -15.67
C THR A 389 5.79 -2.35 -17.15
N MET A 390 7.08 -2.27 -17.43
CA MET A 390 7.59 -2.42 -18.80
C MET A 390 7.77 -3.89 -19.20
N GLN A 391 7.71 -4.82 -18.26
CA GLN A 391 7.83 -6.23 -18.55
C GLN A 391 6.50 -6.80 -19.04
N LEU A 392 6.58 -7.64 -20.08
CA LEU A 392 5.44 -8.41 -20.54
C LEU A 392 5.08 -9.47 -19.49
N TYR A 393 3.82 -9.54 -19.09
CA TYR A 393 3.34 -10.54 -18.15
C TYR A 393 2.06 -11.21 -18.65
N SER A 394 1.86 -12.45 -18.27
CA SER A 394 0.67 -13.23 -18.64
C SER A 394 -0.57 -12.71 -17.89
N VAL A 395 -1.66 -12.53 -18.60
CA VAL A 395 -2.96 -12.17 -18.00
C VAL A 395 -3.52 -13.30 -17.13
N ILE A 396 -3.09 -14.55 -17.34
CA ILE A 396 -3.44 -15.70 -16.49
C ILE A 396 -2.86 -15.53 -15.08
N GLU A 397 -1.70 -14.86 -14.97
CA GLU A 397 -1.05 -14.54 -13.69
C GLU A 397 -1.71 -13.37 -12.95
N GLU A 398 -2.70 -12.73 -13.58
CA GLU A 398 -3.37 -11.59 -13.00
C GLU A 398 -4.25 -11.99 -11.82
N GLY A 399 -4.07 -11.29 -10.70
CA GLY A 399 -4.81 -11.51 -9.46
C GLY A 399 -5.81 -10.39 -9.19
N TYR A 400 -7.05 -10.49 -9.65
CA TYR A 400 -8.10 -9.60 -9.18
C TYR A 400 -8.43 -9.93 -7.73
N ILE A 401 -7.96 -9.10 -6.79
CA ILE A 401 -7.98 -9.42 -5.35
C ILE A 401 -9.35 -9.82 -4.84
N PRO A 402 -10.47 -9.13 -5.16
CA PRO A 402 -11.79 -9.57 -4.70
C PRO A 402 -12.12 -11.00 -5.12
N ARG A 403 -11.81 -11.38 -6.37
CA ARG A 403 -12.01 -12.74 -6.88
C ARG A 403 -11.09 -13.76 -6.20
N GLU A 404 -9.85 -13.38 -5.94
CA GLU A 404 -8.91 -14.25 -5.23
C GLU A 404 -9.39 -14.54 -3.80
N ILE A 405 -9.90 -13.53 -3.09
CA ILE A 405 -10.49 -13.71 -1.75
C ILE A 405 -11.72 -14.60 -1.81
N ASP A 406 -12.59 -14.44 -2.83
CA ASP A 406 -13.78 -15.25 -2.98
C ASP A 406 -13.48 -16.74 -3.23
N ARG A 407 -12.32 -17.04 -3.84
CA ARG A 407 -11.85 -18.42 -4.10
C ARG A 407 -11.22 -19.08 -2.87
N ILE A 408 -10.84 -18.31 -1.86
CA ILE A 408 -10.26 -18.86 -0.63
C ILE A 408 -11.39 -19.42 0.24
N PRO A 409 -11.42 -20.73 0.53
CA PRO A 409 -12.45 -21.29 1.41
C PRO A 409 -12.31 -20.73 2.82
N GLY A 410 -11.08 -20.59 3.30
CA GLY A 410 -10.74 -20.07 4.62
C GLY A 410 -10.90 -21.11 5.73
N ASP A 411 -10.15 -20.93 6.81
CA ASP A 411 -10.27 -21.62 8.09
C ASP A 411 -9.44 -20.89 9.16
N LYS A 412 -9.34 -21.45 10.36
CA LYS A 412 -8.53 -20.90 11.47
C LYS A 412 -7.02 -20.87 11.20
N ASN A 413 -6.53 -21.66 10.24
CA ASN A 413 -5.13 -21.74 9.84
C ASN A 413 -4.82 -20.89 8.61
N THR A 414 -5.85 -20.30 7.99
CA THR A 414 -5.72 -19.44 6.82
C THR A 414 -5.51 -17.99 7.24
N ALA A 415 -4.49 -17.36 6.66
CA ALA A 415 -4.23 -15.94 6.81
C ALA A 415 -4.04 -15.26 5.46
N ILE A 416 -4.57 -14.05 5.33
CA ILE A 416 -4.48 -13.25 4.10
C ILE A 416 -3.87 -11.90 4.45
N SER A 417 -2.75 -11.54 3.83
CA SER A 417 -2.22 -10.18 3.87
C SER A 417 -2.50 -9.47 2.56
N ILE A 418 -3.04 -8.25 2.65
CA ILE A 418 -3.43 -7.46 1.48
C ILE A 418 -2.70 -6.13 1.52
N THR A 419 -2.11 -5.70 0.39
CA THR A 419 -1.68 -4.33 0.17
C THR A 419 -2.19 -3.83 -1.16
N LEU A 420 -2.70 -2.59 -1.14
CA LEU A 420 -3.12 -1.85 -2.31
C LEU A 420 -2.40 -0.51 -2.24
N GLY A 421 -1.84 -0.04 -3.33
CA GLY A 421 -1.43 1.34 -3.25
C GLY A 421 -0.40 1.78 -4.26
N GLN A 422 0.82 1.28 -4.24
CA GLN A 422 1.93 1.88 -4.99
C GLN A 422 1.62 2.09 -6.49
N HIS A 423 0.99 1.13 -7.12
CA HIS A 423 0.61 1.24 -8.53
C HIS A 423 -0.61 2.13 -8.78
N PHE A 424 -1.46 2.34 -7.77
CA PHE A 424 -2.66 3.18 -7.89
C PHE A 424 -2.35 4.68 -7.76
N ARG A 425 -1.18 5.06 -7.25
CA ARG A 425 -0.80 6.48 -7.08
C ARG A 425 -0.88 7.28 -8.38
N LEU A 426 -0.61 6.62 -9.50
CA LEU A 426 -0.56 7.22 -10.85
C LEU A 426 -1.95 7.52 -11.44
N PHE A 427 -2.97 6.87 -10.93
CA PHE A 427 -4.32 6.90 -11.48
C PHE A 427 -5.27 7.76 -10.62
N PRO A 428 -6.38 8.25 -11.19
CA PRO A 428 -7.42 8.95 -10.44
C PRO A 428 -7.86 8.17 -9.20
N ILE A 429 -8.19 8.91 -8.14
CA ILE A 429 -8.45 8.30 -6.82
C ILE A 429 -9.69 7.42 -6.80
N ASP A 430 -10.67 7.68 -7.64
CA ASP A 430 -11.91 6.89 -7.74
C ASP A 430 -11.65 5.43 -8.13
N ILE A 431 -10.63 5.16 -8.96
CA ILE A 431 -10.18 3.80 -9.31
C ILE A 431 -9.69 3.07 -8.06
N PHE A 432 -8.90 3.75 -7.22
CA PHE A 432 -8.43 3.18 -5.96
C PHE A 432 -9.57 2.94 -4.97
N ILE A 433 -10.46 3.94 -4.81
CA ILE A 433 -11.61 3.85 -3.90
C ILE A 433 -12.51 2.67 -4.29
N ARG A 434 -12.82 2.52 -5.58
CA ARG A 434 -13.63 1.39 -6.09
C ARG A 434 -12.99 0.06 -5.75
N ARG A 435 -11.69 -0.11 -6.04
CA ARG A 435 -10.97 -1.33 -5.72
C ARG A 435 -10.97 -1.63 -4.22
N ALA A 436 -10.73 -0.64 -3.38
CA ALA A 436 -10.74 -0.81 -1.92
C ALA A 436 -12.13 -1.22 -1.39
N ILE A 437 -13.21 -0.62 -1.92
CA ILE A 437 -14.59 -1.01 -1.58
C ILE A 437 -14.86 -2.46 -2.01
N ASN A 438 -14.45 -2.86 -3.20
CA ASN A 438 -14.66 -4.22 -3.71
C ASN A 438 -13.87 -5.25 -2.90
N VAL A 439 -12.64 -4.92 -2.50
CA VAL A 439 -11.84 -5.75 -1.58
C VAL A 439 -12.54 -5.88 -0.22
N ARG A 440 -13.05 -4.77 0.36
CA ARG A 440 -13.83 -4.82 1.61
C ARG A 440 -15.02 -5.77 1.48
N LYS A 441 -15.83 -5.63 0.44
CA LYS A 441 -16.99 -6.51 0.17
C LYS A 441 -16.58 -8.00 0.06
N ALA A 442 -15.44 -8.28 -0.56
CA ALA A 442 -14.92 -9.65 -0.66
C ALA A 442 -14.49 -10.21 0.71
N ILE A 443 -13.87 -9.38 1.56
CA ILE A 443 -13.53 -9.77 2.94
C ILE A 443 -14.79 -10.01 3.77
N GLU A 444 -15.81 -9.16 3.64
CA GLU A 444 -17.12 -9.37 4.30
C GLU A 444 -17.74 -10.72 3.91
N ARG A 445 -17.74 -11.07 2.61
CA ARG A 445 -18.17 -12.39 2.14
C ARG A 445 -17.31 -13.53 2.68
N LEU A 446 -16.00 -13.33 2.79
CA LEU A 446 -15.10 -14.32 3.41
C LEU A 446 -15.47 -14.55 4.88
N PHE A 447 -15.73 -13.50 5.64
CA PHE A 447 -16.08 -13.63 7.05
C PHE A 447 -17.44 -14.30 7.27
N LEU A 448 -18.39 -14.15 6.33
CA LEU A 448 -19.66 -14.88 6.37
C LEU A 448 -19.46 -16.40 6.23
N ARG A 449 -18.52 -16.85 5.38
CA ARG A 449 -18.26 -18.29 5.17
C ARG A 449 -17.17 -18.85 6.08
N SER A 450 -16.25 -18.03 6.56
CA SER A 450 -15.14 -18.42 7.40
C SER A 450 -14.69 -17.30 8.35
N PRO A 451 -15.42 -17.06 9.45
CA PRO A 451 -15.11 -15.97 10.40
C PRO A 451 -13.77 -16.18 11.14
N ALA A 452 -13.24 -17.41 11.14
CA ALA A 452 -11.96 -17.73 11.76
C ALA A 452 -10.73 -17.36 10.89
N THR A 453 -10.92 -17.05 9.61
CA THR A 453 -9.84 -16.63 8.72
C THR A 453 -9.30 -15.26 9.13
N LYS A 454 -7.98 -15.16 9.21
CA LYS A 454 -7.32 -13.92 9.61
C LYS A 454 -6.97 -13.07 8.40
N VAL A 455 -7.46 -11.84 8.36
CA VAL A 455 -7.16 -10.88 7.30
C VAL A 455 -6.39 -9.71 7.87
N ILE A 456 -5.28 -9.38 7.23
CA ILE A 456 -4.36 -8.33 7.64
C ILE A 456 -4.14 -7.35 6.49
N LEU A 457 -4.41 -6.07 6.73
CA LEU A 457 -4.14 -5.00 5.80
C LEU A 457 -2.75 -4.42 6.09
N LYS A 458 -1.88 -4.42 5.09
CA LYS A 458 -0.61 -3.70 5.13
C LYS A 458 -0.79 -2.39 4.39
N THR A 459 -0.58 -1.25 5.08
CA THR A 459 -0.59 0.06 4.44
C THR A 459 0.64 0.27 3.56
N GLU A 460 0.68 1.36 2.81
CA GLU A 460 1.81 1.67 1.94
C GLU A 460 3.07 2.01 2.74
N ASN A 461 4.23 1.74 2.14
CA ASN A 461 5.50 2.34 2.58
C ASN A 461 5.59 3.78 2.05
N ILE A 462 6.29 4.67 2.78
CA ILE A 462 6.79 5.92 2.17
C ILE A 462 7.83 5.57 1.11
N ARG A 463 8.09 6.53 0.20
CA ARG A 463 9.03 6.33 -0.89
C ARG A 463 9.95 7.54 -1.10
N GLU A 464 10.70 7.53 -2.18
CA GLU A 464 11.65 8.56 -2.57
C GLU A 464 10.96 9.91 -2.80
N MET A 465 11.28 10.93 -2.01
CA MET A 465 10.61 12.24 -2.05
C MET A 465 10.79 12.99 -3.38
N HIS A 466 11.91 12.78 -4.06
CA HIS A 466 12.28 13.54 -5.26
C HIS A 466 12.04 12.79 -6.57
N SER A 467 11.48 11.59 -6.52
CA SER A 467 11.25 10.76 -7.68
C SER A 467 9.83 10.95 -8.23
N ASN A 468 9.71 11.60 -9.38
CA ASN A 468 8.45 11.79 -10.11
C ASN A 468 7.25 12.09 -9.20
N THR A 469 7.31 13.25 -8.53
CA THR A 469 6.37 13.68 -7.49
C THR A 469 4.92 13.73 -8.01
N GLU A 470 4.72 14.18 -9.25
CA GLU A 470 3.39 14.26 -9.86
C GLU A 470 2.71 12.89 -9.98
N SER A 471 3.49 11.83 -10.25
CA SER A 471 2.95 10.49 -10.53
C SER A 471 2.98 9.56 -9.32
N PHE A 472 4.05 9.63 -8.51
CA PHE A 472 4.30 8.65 -7.46
C PHE A 472 4.54 9.26 -6.08
N GLY A 473 4.46 10.59 -5.94
CA GLY A 473 4.77 11.29 -4.69
C GLY A 473 4.04 10.75 -3.47
N ASP A 474 4.64 10.95 -2.30
CA ASP A 474 4.10 10.48 -1.01
C ASP A 474 2.76 11.13 -0.65
N PHE A 475 2.44 12.30 -1.19
CA PHE A 475 1.11 12.88 -1.03
C PHE A 475 0.01 11.95 -1.56
N HIS A 476 0.20 11.33 -2.73
CA HIS A 476 -0.77 10.38 -3.29
C HIS A 476 -0.91 9.13 -2.42
N GLY A 477 0.20 8.64 -1.87
CA GLY A 477 0.20 7.53 -0.93
C GLY A 477 -0.50 7.85 0.37
N TYR A 478 -0.30 9.07 0.90
CA TYR A 478 -0.97 9.54 2.11
C TYR A 478 -2.49 9.60 1.96
N ILE A 479 -2.98 10.10 0.82
CA ILE A 479 -4.43 10.13 0.54
C ILE A 479 -4.99 8.70 0.42
N GLN A 480 -4.26 7.77 -0.20
CA GLN A 480 -4.66 6.36 -0.25
C GLN A 480 -4.64 5.73 1.15
N TYR A 481 -3.64 6.05 1.99
CA TYR A 481 -3.58 5.62 3.39
C TYR A 481 -4.81 6.09 4.20
N LEU A 482 -5.18 7.36 4.11
CA LEU A 482 -6.39 7.89 4.76
C LEU A 482 -7.66 7.21 4.25
N THR A 483 -7.76 7.01 2.94
CA THR A 483 -8.89 6.33 2.29
C THR A 483 -9.02 4.88 2.75
N MET A 484 -7.91 4.14 2.84
CA MET A 484 -7.90 2.78 3.38
C MET A 484 -8.41 2.75 4.82
N LYS A 485 -7.92 3.64 5.67
CA LYS A 485 -8.36 3.72 7.07
C LYS A 485 -9.87 4.02 7.18
N ASP A 486 -10.43 4.88 6.33
CA ASP A 486 -11.87 5.17 6.33
C ASP A 486 -12.70 3.99 5.79
N ILE A 487 -12.26 3.36 4.68
CA ILE A 487 -13.00 2.25 4.08
C ILE A 487 -13.03 1.01 4.98
N PHE A 488 -11.96 0.69 5.68
CA PHE A 488 -11.83 -0.56 6.45
C PHE A 488 -12.02 -0.40 7.96
N LYS A 489 -12.35 0.81 8.46
CA LYS A 489 -12.35 1.17 9.89
C LYS A 489 -13.15 0.24 10.81
N ASP A 490 -14.28 -0.29 10.37
CA ASP A 490 -15.17 -1.08 11.21
C ASP A 490 -15.11 -2.59 10.88
N LEU A 491 -14.09 -3.00 10.15
CA LEU A 491 -13.90 -4.40 9.77
C LEU A 491 -12.94 -5.10 10.74
N ASN A 492 -13.26 -6.34 11.10
CA ASN A 492 -12.42 -7.14 12.00
C ASN A 492 -11.16 -7.65 11.28
N VAL A 493 -10.22 -6.75 11.04
CA VAL A 493 -8.94 -7.02 10.36
C VAL A 493 -7.75 -6.56 11.20
N GLY A 494 -6.60 -7.19 11.02
CA GLY A 494 -5.33 -6.65 11.53
C GLY A 494 -4.82 -5.54 10.63
N VAL A 495 -4.10 -4.59 11.20
CA VAL A 495 -3.47 -3.50 10.42
C VAL A 495 -1.99 -3.44 10.72
N ILE A 496 -1.17 -3.56 9.68
CA ILE A 496 0.26 -3.24 9.73
C ILE A 496 0.43 -1.86 9.12
N ASP A 497 0.62 -0.87 9.99
CA ASP A 497 0.80 0.51 9.56
C ASP A 497 2.24 0.72 9.05
N ALA A 498 2.48 0.28 7.81
CA ALA A 498 3.78 0.38 7.18
C ALA A 498 4.14 1.84 6.83
N TRP A 499 3.15 2.73 6.71
CA TRP A 499 3.36 4.16 6.56
C TRP A 499 4.08 4.73 7.79
N ASP A 500 3.51 4.50 8.97
CA ASP A 500 4.08 4.90 10.25
C ASP A 500 5.46 4.24 10.49
N MET A 501 5.53 2.92 10.29
CA MET A 501 6.79 2.18 10.44
C MET A 501 7.92 2.74 9.58
N THR A 502 7.66 3.02 8.30
CA THR A 502 8.71 3.51 7.39
C THR A 502 9.12 4.95 7.68
N ILE A 503 8.22 5.80 8.19
CA ILE A 503 8.58 7.11 8.74
C ILE A 503 9.48 6.94 9.96
N ALA A 504 9.11 6.09 10.91
CA ALA A 504 9.88 5.84 12.14
C ALA A 504 11.29 5.34 11.83
N TYR A 505 11.45 4.39 10.91
CA TYR A 505 12.77 3.94 10.45
C TYR A 505 13.55 4.98 9.65
N GLY A 506 12.89 6.04 9.17
CA GLY A 506 13.52 7.07 8.33
C GLY A 506 13.92 6.53 6.96
N THR A 507 13.16 5.59 6.41
CA THR A 507 13.42 5.08 5.06
C THR A 507 12.99 6.11 4.02
N ASN A 508 13.60 6.05 2.84
CA ASN A 508 13.23 6.87 1.69
C ASN A 508 13.12 6.04 0.41
N ASN A 509 12.79 4.78 0.57
CA ASN A 509 12.67 3.82 -0.53
C ASN A 509 11.38 3.02 -0.38
N VAL A 510 10.60 2.93 -1.47
CA VAL A 510 9.37 2.14 -1.52
C VAL A 510 9.61 0.68 -1.17
N HIS A 511 10.80 0.17 -1.46
CA HIS A 511 11.28 -1.14 -1.08
C HIS A 511 12.26 -1.01 0.10
N PRO A 512 11.78 -0.91 1.34
CA PRO A 512 12.65 -0.73 2.50
C PRO A 512 13.57 -1.96 2.70
N PRO A 513 14.67 -1.78 3.43
CA PRO A 513 15.64 -2.87 3.64
C PRO A 513 15.10 -4.01 4.50
N ASP A 514 15.78 -5.16 4.45
CA ASP A 514 15.36 -6.41 5.09
C ASP A 514 15.02 -6.28 6.58
N HIS A 515 15.72 -5.43 7.34
CA HIS A 515 15.41 -5.23 8.76
C HIS A 515 14.03 -4.58 8.99
N VAL A 516 13.58 -3.70 8.09
CA VAL A 516 12.24 -3.12 8.14
C VAL A 516 11.20 -4.16 7.73
N ILE A 517 11.48 -4.90 6.65
CA ILE A 517 10.62 -6.01 6.18
C ILE A 517 10.44 -7.06 7.28
N GLY A 518 11.51 -7.44 7.97
CA GLY A 518 11.46 -8.38 9.08
C GLY A 518 10.53 -7.93 10.21
N ASN A 519 10.51 -6.62 10.51
CA ASN A 519 9.63 -6.06 11.53
C ASN A 519 8.16 -5.98 11.06
N GLN A 520 7.90 -5.70 9.77
CA GLN A 520 6.55 -5.80 9.20
C GLN A 520 6.03 -7.25 9.29
N ILE A 521 6.87 -8.23 8.96
CA ILE A 521 6.54 -9.66 9.07
C ILE A 521 6.35 -10.05 10.54
N ASN A 522 7.17 -9.54 11.47
CA ASN A 522 6.99 -9.78 12.90
C ASN A 522 5.60 -9.32 13.38
N MET A 523 5.13 -8.16 12.93
CA MET A 523 3.76 -7.72 13.22
C MET A 523 2.69 -8.64 12.62
N PHE A 524 2.88 -9.09 11.38
CA PHE A 524 2.00 -10.08 10.76
C PHE A 524 1.91 -11.36 11.58
N LEU A 525 3.04 -11.89 12.02
CA LEU A 525 3.11 -13.11 12.85
C LEU A 525 2.39 -12.92 14.20
N ASN A 526 2.47 -11.73 14.80
CA ASN A 526 1.74 -11.41 16.03
C ASN A 526 0.23 -11.47 15.88
N TYR A 527 -0.31 -11.18 14.70
CA TYR A 527 -1.73 -11.31 14.42
C TYR A 527 -2.17 -12.74 14.15
N ILE A 528 -1.30 -13.57 13.59
CA ILE A 528 -1.70 -14.92 13.16
C ILE A 528 -1.31 -16.03 14.16
N CYS A 529 -0.48 -15.70 15.18
CA CYS A 529 0.01 -16.62 16.19
C CYS A 529 -0.27 -16.16 17.60
#